data_d4d19321bc9a309e78103fb4f5f19afb
#
_entry.id   d4d19321bc9a309e78103fb4f5f19afb
#
_cell.length_a   1.000
_cell.length_b   1.000
_cell.length_c   1.000
_cell.angle_alpha   90.00
_cell.angle_beta   90.00
_cell.angle_gamma   90.00
#
_symmetry.space_group_name_H-M   'P 1'
#
loop_
_entity.id
_entity.type
_entity.pdbx_description
1 polymer ?
#
loop_
_entity_poly.entity_id
_entity_poly.type
_entity_poly.pdbx_seq_one_letter_code
_entity_poly.pdbx_strand_id
1 'polypeptide(L)'
;MTYAFRAEGLVKRFGATVALAGIDLAARQGTVLGVLGPNGAGKTTAVRILATLLRPDEGTATVGGLDVVRDAGEVRRLIGLTGQYASVDEDLTGTENLVLIGRLLDMRTAAARARARELLAYFELAEAAGRPVKTYSGGMRRRLDLAASLVGRPDVIYLDEPTTGLDPVRREDVWGIVRSLVGDGVTVLLTTQYLEEADALADEISVIDHGRVIAHGTPAELKQRVGGRHLDLRPLDPARLLDSAGILAAVAGTQPESPTRGTLTVPVEDDGMLTAAVRRLDEAGIAVAELSLRLPDLDDVFFTLTGHGAAAPAGTGGAGEARTARTAQTAQTEEAVR
;
A
#
# COMPACT_ATOMS: atom_id res chain seq x y z
N MET A 1 -0.92 -0.48 27.07
CA MET A 1 -0.60 -0.98 25.70
C MET A 1 0.59 -0.17 25.20
N THR A 2 1.63 -0.84 24.71
CA THR A 2 2.87 -0.16 24.28
C THR A 2 2.85 0.05 22.77
N TYR A 3 3.09 1.27 22.33
CA TYR A 3 3.26 1.57 20.91
C TYR A 3 4.68 1.24 20.46
N ALA A 4 4.83 0.64 19.28
CA ALA A 4 6.12 0.43 18.64
C ALA A 4 6.65 1.73 18.03
N PHE A 5 5.75 2.53 17.45
CA PHE A 5 6.04 3.90 17.06
C PHE A 5 4.81 4.79 17.24
N ARG A 6 5.06 6.09 17.38
CA ARG A 6 4.02 7.13 17.47
C ARG A 6 4.53 8.42 16.84
N ALA A 7 3.71 9.04 16.03
CA ALA A 7 3.91 10.35 15.45
C ALA A 7 2.72 11.24 15.81
N GLU A 8 2.98 12.49 16.21
CA GLU A 8 1.98 13.45 16.66
C GLU A 8 2.19 14.79 15.97
N GLY A 9 1.16 15.26 15.27
CA GLY A 9 1.12 16.56 14.62
C GLY A 9 2.22 16.77 13.59
N LEU A 10 2.66 15.73 12.86
CA LEU A 10 3.78 15.86 11.93
C LEU A 10 3.45 16.80 10.78
N VAL A 11 4.26 17.83 10.63
CA VAL A 11 4.23 18.76 9.49
C VAL A 11 5.53 18.66 8.71
N LYS A 12 5.42 18.66 7.38
CA LYS A 12 6.57 18.74 6.48
C LYS A 12 6.25 19.55 5.25
N ARG A 13 7.12 20.53 4.97
CA ARG A 13 7.03 21.43 3.81
C ARG A 13 8.26 21.26 2.92
N PHE A 14 8.04 21.31 1.62
CA PHE A 14 9.08 21.37 0.60
C PHE A 14 8.83 22.62 -0.26
N GLY A 15 9.51 23.72 0.05
CA GLY A 15 9.21 25.01 -0.55
C GLY A 15 7.76 25.43 -0.30
N ALA A 16 6.98 25.61 -1.34
CA ALA A 16 5.56 25.97 -1.25
C ALA A 16 4.63 24.76 -1.01
N THR A 17 5.13 23.53 -1.18
CA THR A 17 4.31 22.31 -1.07
C THR A 17 4.29 21.82 0.37
N VAL A 18 3.08 21.64 0.93
CA VAL A 18 2.87 21.00 2.23
C VAL A 18 2.66 19.50 2.00
N ALA A 19 3.67 18.71 2.31
CA ALA A 19 3.61 17.26 2.13
C ALA A 19 2.90 16.56 3.30
N LEU A 20 3.04 17.09 4.53
CA LEU A 20 2.32 16.66 5.72
C LEU A 20 1.79 17.90 6.44
N ALA A 21 0.52 17.86 6.84
CA ALA A 21 -0.22 18.97 7.40
C ALA A 21 -0.77 18.67 8.81
N GLY A 22 0.06 18.08 9.67
CA GLY A 22 -0.30 17.73 11.06
C GLY A 22 -0.89 16.32 11.13
N ILE A 23 -0.15 15.30 10.70
CA ILE A 23 -0.62 13.90 10.77
C ILE A 23 -0.25 13.24 12.09
N ASP A 24 -1.15 12.40 12.57
CA ASP A 24 -0.94 11.49 13.69
C ASP A 24 -0.94 10.05 13.18
N LEU A 25 0.10 9.28 13.56
CA LEU A 25 0.21 7.86 13.24
C LEU A 25 0.72 7.10 14.45
N ALA A 26 0.16 5.94 14.74
CA ALA A 26 0.64 5.07 15.81
C ALA A 26 0.41 3.60 15.46
N ALA A 27 1.35 2.74 15.80
CA ALA A 27 1.18 1.30 15.69
C ALA A 27 1.51 0.62 17.02
N ARG A 28 0.72 -0.38 17.39
CA ARG A 28 0.99 -1.24 18.54
C ARG A 28 2.11 -2.21 18.19
N GLN A 29 2.83 -2.69 19.20
CA GLN A 29 3.84 -3.72 18.99
C GLN A 29 3.22 -4.99 18.40
N GLY A 30 3.89 -5.57 17.39
CA GLY A 30 3.46 -6.82 16.75
C GLY A 30 2.20 -6.67 15.88
N THR A 31 1.90 -5.46 15.38
CA THR A 31 0.76 -5.22 14.47
C THR A 31 1.19 -4.60 13.16
N VAL A 32 0.30 -4.63 12.18
CA VAL A 32 0.46 -3.93 10.89
C VAL A 32 -0.38 -2.65 10.90
N LEU A 33 0.27 -1.50 10.76
CA LEU A 33 -0.41 -0.25 10.38
C LEU A 33 -0.33 -0.06 8.88
N GLY A 34 -1.46 -0.10 8.20
CA GLY A 34 -1.60 0.29 6.80
C GLY A 34 -1.74 1.81 6.68
N VAL A 35 -0.90 2.44 5.86
CA VAL A 35 -1.03 3.86 5.48
C VAL A 35 -1.46 3.91 4.02
N LEU A 36 -2.74 4.16 3.82
CA LEU A 36 -3.40 4.14 2.53
C LEU A 36 -3.56 5.56 1.98
N GLY A 37 -3.44 5.73 0.67
CA GLY A 37 -3.69 7.02 0.01
C GLY A 37 -3.13 7.08 -1.40
N PRO A 38 -3.53 8.11 -2.18
CA PRO A 38 -3.04 8.29 -3.54
C PRO A 38 -1.55 8.67 -3.58
N ASN A 39 -0.99 8.67 -4.80
CA ASN A 39 0.37 9.15 -5.00
C ASN A 39 0.44 10.66 -4.66
N GLY A 40 1.48 11.03 -3.92
CA GLY A 40 1.63 12.40 -3.44
C GLY A 40 0.87 12.76 -2.16
N ALA A 41 0.09 11.84 -1.57
CA ALA A 41 -0.65 12.10 -0.32
C ALA A 41 0.24 12.33 0.92
N GLY A 42 1.54 12.00 0.87
CA GLY A 42 2.47 12.19 1.97
C GLY A 42 2.98 10.89 2.62
N LYS A 43 2.53 9.71 2.16
CA LYS A 43 2.89 8.39 2.73
C LYS A 43 4.41 8.19 2.88
N THR A 44 5.16 8.28 1.78
CA THR A 44 6.63 8.16 1.78
C THR A 44 7.31 9.22 2.65
N THR A 45 6.74 10.43 2.74
CA THR A 45 7.29 11.49 3.59
C THR A 45 7.16 11.11 5.07
N ALA A 46 6.02 10.56 5.49
CA ALA A 46 5.82 10.07 6.85
C ALA A 46 6.80 8.93 7.20
N VAL A 47 6.93 7.94 6.29
CA VAL A 47 7.91 6.85 6.44
C VAL A 47 9.33 7.39 6.59
N ARG A 48 9.77 8.35 5.75
CA ARG A 48 11.12 8.92 5.83
C ARG A 48 11.39 9.67 7.13
N ILE A 49 10.37 10.30 7.73
CA ILE A 49 10.51 10.94 9.05
C ILE A 49 10.69 9.87 10.12
N LEU A 50 9.81 8.86 10.16
CA LEU A 50 9.89 7.75 11.12
C LEU A 50 11.20 6.95 10.96
N ALA A 51 11.71 6.81 9.74
CA ALA A 51 12.98 6.18 9.44
C ALA A 51 14.21 7.08 9.69
N THR A 52 14.03 8.26 10.28
CA THR A 52 15.11 9.23 10.59
C THR A 52 15.82 9.81 9.36
N LEU A 53 15.29 9.63 8.16
CA LEU A 53 15.87 10.12 6.90
C LEU A 53 15.48 11.57 6.61
N LEU A 54 14.44 12.05 7.27
CA LEU A 54 13.91 13.40 7.08
C LEU A 54 13.49 13.98 8.44
N ARG A 55 13.83 15.24 8.71
CA ARG A 55 13.36 15.94 9.91
C ARG A 55 11.98 16.54 9.65
N PRO A 56 11.01 16.39 10.57
CA PRO A 56 9.77 17.13 10.52
C PRO A 56 10.05 18.63 10.74
N ASP A 57 9.18 19.48 10.23
CA ASP A 57 9.23 20.92 10.48
C ASP A 57 8.49 21.27 11.78
N GLU A 58 7.40 20.50 12.09
CA GLU A 58 6.63 20.58 13.34
C GLU A 58 6.16 19.18 13.75
N GLY A 59 5.78 19.04 15.00
CA GLY A 59 5.35 17.75 15.57
C GLY A 59 6.50 16.90 16.08
N THR A 60 6.19 15.74 16.59
CA THR A 60 7.15 14.79 17.18
C THR A 60 6.89 13.39 16.71
N ALA A 61 7.94 12.56 16.68
CA ALA A 61 7.79 11.12 16.44
C ALA A 61 8.75 10.32 17.31
N THR A 62 8.30 9.15 17.76
CA THR A 62 9.08 8.21 18.56
C THR A 62 8.99 6.79 17.99
N VAL A 63 10.06 6.02 18.10
CA VAL A 63 10.13 4.60 17.76
C VAL A 63 10.79 3.87 18.92
N GLY A 64 10.14 2.85 19.46
CA GLY A 64 10.62 2.17 20.67
C GLY A 64 10.77 3.11 21.88
N GLY A 65 10.03 4.23 21.90
CA GLY A 65 10.15 5.27 22.91
C GLY A 65 11.29 6.28 22.68
N LEU A 66 12.11 6.11 21.63
CA LEU A 66 13.22 7.00 21.25
C LEU A 66 12.75 8.05 20.25
N ASP A 67 13.19 9.30 20.41
CA ASP A 67 12.84 10.41 19.52
C ASP A 67 13.59 10.29 18.18
N VAL A 68 12.86 10.33 17.05
CA VAL A 68 13.44 10.12 15.72
C VAL A 68 14.45 11.19 15.29
N VAL A 69 14.49 12.35 15.96
CA VAL A 69 15.43 13.43 15.67
C VAL A 69 16.62 13.40 16.62
N ARG A 70 16.37 13.30 17.93
CA ARG A 70 17.39 13.35 18.97
C ARG A 70 18.18 12.04 19.06
N ASP A 71 17.47 10.90 18.96
CA ASP A 71 18.01 9.56 19.17
C ASP A 71 18.14 8.78 17.85
N ALA A 72 18.29 9.51 16.72
CA ALA A 72 18.24 8.94 15.37
C ALA A 72 19.18 7.76 15.15
N GLY A 73 20.36 7.77 15.78
CA GLY A 73 21.33 6.67 15.70
C GLY A 73 20.84 5.38 16.34
N GLU A 74 20.13 5.49 17.46
CA GLU A 74 19.57 4.35 18.20
C GLU A 74 18.29 3.86 17.51
N VAL A 75 17.44 4.78 17.04
CA VAL A 75 16.24 4.44 16.26
C VAL A 75 16.61 3.59 15.03
N ARG A 76 17.68 3.93 14.29
CA ARG A 76 18.12 3.15 13.11
C ARG A 76 18.51 1.72 13.42
N ARG A 77 18.84 1.39 14.67
CA ARG A 77 19.11 0.01 15.08
C ARG A 77 17.85 -0.80 15.34
N LEU A 78 16.73 -0.12 15.63
CA LEU A 78 15.42 -0.72 15.90
C LEU A 78 14.58 -0.91 14.64
N ILE A 79 14.96 -0.27 13.53
CA ILE A 79 14.12 -0.24 12.32
C ILE A 79 14.76 -0.97 11.14
N GLY A 80 13.90 -1.56 10.31
CA GLY A 80 14.21 -1.94 8.94
C GLY A 80 13.41 -1.06 7.97
N LEU A 81 13.97 -0.78 6.81
CA LEU A 81 13.31 -0.01 5.76
C LEU A 81 13.50 -0.71 4.42
N THR A 82 12.40 -0.92 3.69
CA THR A 82 12.43 -1.22 2.26
C THR A 82 11.74 -0.08 1.52
N GLY A 83 12.47 0.54 0.58
CA GLY A 83 11.95 1.65 -0.21
C GLY A 83 11.58 1.23 -1.63
N GLN A 84 11.15 2.21 -2.43
CA GLN A 84 10.88 2.04 -3.87
C GLN A 84 12.14 1.72 -4.68
N TYR A 85 13.32 2.02 -4.17
CA TYR A 85 14.61 1.71 -4.81
C TYR A 85 15.24 0.51 -4.13
N ALA A 86 15.85 -0.37 -4.93
CA ALA A 86 16.57 -1.53 -4.44
C ALA A 86 17.63 -1.11 -3.42
N SER A 87 17.55 -1.70 -2.22
CA SER A 87 18.52 -1.46 -1.14
C SER A 87 19.81 -2.26 -1.33
N VAL A 88 19.88 -3.06 -2.40
CA VAL A 88 20.95 -4.01 -2.69
C VAL A 88 21.73 -3.60 -3.92
N ASP A 89 23.04 -3.83 -3.90
CA ASP A 89 23.94 -3.62 -5.01
C ASP A 89 23.78 -4.78 -6.01
N GLU A 90 23.53 -4.46 -7.28
CA GLU A 90 23.27 -5.43 -8.33
C GLU A 90 24.52 -6.21 -8.77
N ASP A 91 25.70 -5.66 -8.58
CA ASP A 91 26.98 -6.30 -8.93
C ASP A 91 27.47 -7.26 -7.85
N LEU A 92 27.00 -7.11 -6.62
CA LEU A 92 27.29 -8.03 -5.53
C LEU A 92 26.36 -9.25 -5.57
N THR A 93 26.80 -10.34 -4.94
CA THR A 93 25.96 -11.53 -4.71
C THR A 93 24.95 -11.27 -3.59
N GLY A 94 23.91 -12.09 -3.49
CA GLY A 94 22.95 -12.01 -2.39
C GLY A 94 23.63 -12.12 -1.02
N THR A 95 24.61 -13.02 -0.89
CA THR A 95 25.40 -13.16 0.35
C THR A 95 26.23 -11.92 0.67
N GLU A 96 26.92 -11.37 -0.33
CA GLU A 96 27.77 -10.17 -0.13
C GLU A 96 26.95 -8.96 0.29
N ASN A 97 25.78 -8.76 -0.33
CA ASN A 97 24.86 -7.70 0.06
C ASN A 97 24.48 -7.78 1.55
N LEU A 98 23.95 -8.93 1.99
CA LEU A 98 23.53 -9.08 3.38
C LEU A 98 24.69 -9.01 4.38
N VAL A 99 25.86 -9.52 4.02
CA VAL A 99 27.06 -9.39 4.84
C VAL A 99 27.51 -7.94 4.92
N LEU A 100 27.49 -7.19 3.82
CA LEU A 100 27.84 -5.76 3.79
C LEU A 100 26.92 -4.97 4.74
N ILE A 101 25.60 -5.18 4.66
CA ILE A 101 24.63 -4.53 5.54
C ILE A 101 24.91 -4.90 7.00
N GLY A 102 25.14 -6.19 7.29
CA GLY A 102 25.50 -6.61 8.64
C GLY A 102 26.76 -5.93 9.17
N ARG A 103 27.76 -5.72 8.30
CA ARG A 103 28.98 -4.97 8.65
C ARG A 103 28.71 -3.49 8.89
N LEU A 104 27.82 -2.86 8.13
CA LEU A 104 27.41 -1.47 8.35
C LEU A 104 26.60 -1.30 9.66
N LEU A 105 25.98 -2.38 10.14
CA LEU A 105 25.32 -2.46 11.45
C LEU A 105 26.27 -2.94 12.58
N ASP A 106 27.57 -2.80 12.42
CA ASP A 106 28.61 -3.15 13.41
C ASP A 106 28.68 -4.65 13.78
N MET A 107 28.03 -5.54 13.03
CA MET A 107 28.11 -6.98 13.28
C MET A 107 29.54 -7.50 12.99
N ARG A 108 30.03 -8.42 13.82
CA ARG A 108 31.27 -9.16 13.49
C ARG A 108 31.08 -9.97 12.21
N THR A 109 32.10 -10.10 11.38
CA THR A 109 32.02 -10.76 10.07
C THR A 109 31.41 -12.18 10.14
N ALA A 110 31.77 -12.96 11.16
CA ALA A 110 31.21 -14.30 11.36
C ALA A 110 29.71 -14.27 11.65
N ALA A 111 29.25 -13.31 12.47
CA ALA A 111 27.83 -13.11 12.78
C ALA A 111 27.05 -12.63 11.56
N ALA A 112 27.61 -11.65 10.80
CA ALA A 112 27.00 -11.17 9.57
C ALA A 112 26.84 -12.29 8.52
N ARG A 113 27.85 -13.14 8.34
CA ARG A 113 27.77 -14.32 7.45
C ARG A 113 26.74 -15.36 7.91
N ALA A 114 26.66 -15.60 9.23
CA ALA A 114 25.65 -16.51 9.78
C ALA A 114 24.22 -15.96 9.54
N ARG A 115 24.03 -14.66 9.81
CA ARG A 115 22.75 -13.99 9.60
C ARG A 115 22.37 -13.95 8.12
N ALA A 116 23.32 -13.69 7.22
CA ALA A 116 23.06 -13.73 5.79
C ALA A 116 22.57 -15.10 5.32
N ARG A 117 23.18 -16.20 5.79
CA ARG A 117 22.74 -17.56 5.46
C ARG A 117 21.34 -17.87 6.01
N GLU A 118 21.07 -17.46 7.24
CA GLU A 118 19.74 -17.60 7.87
C GLU A 118 18.67 -16.91 7.02
N LEU A 119 18.89 -15.65 6.65
CA LEU A 119 17.92 -14.87 5.87
C LEU A 119 17.77 -15.39 4.44
N LEU A 120 18.86 -15.76 3.76
CA LEU A 120 18.78 -16.33 2.42
C LEU A 120 18.02 -17.66 2.41
N ALA A 121 18.15 -18.47 3.46
CA ALA A 121 17.34 -19.68 3.61
C ALA A 121 15.87 -19.36 3.88
N TYR A 122 15.59 -18.43 4.79
CA TYR A 122 14.23 -18.00 5.16
C TYR A 122 13.45 -17.45 3.94
N PHE A 123 14.13 -16.69 3.07
CA PHE A 123 13.54 -16.11 1.86
C PHE A 123 13.66 -16.99 0.61
N GLU A 124 14.03 -18.27 0.75
CA GLU A 124 14.18 -19.24 -0.35
C GLU A 124 15.17 -18.77 -1.44
N LEU A 125 16.24 -18.07 -1.03
CA LEU A 125 17.29 -17.56 -1.91
C LEU A 125 18.62 -18.33 -1.77
N ALA A 126 18.64 -19.43 -1.01
CA ALA A 126 19.86 -20.17 -0.70
C ALA A 126 20.62 -20.66 -1.95
N GLU A 127 19.91 -21.18 -2.95
CA GLU A 127 20.51 -21.66 -4.21
C GLU A 127 21.08 -20.53 -5.07
N ALA A 128 20.51 -19.32 -4.95
CA ALA A 128 20.95 -18.14 -5.69
C ALA A 128 21.98 -17.29 -4.93
N ALA A 129 22.27 -17.63 -3.67
CA ALA A 129 23.05 -16.82 -2.73
C ALA A 129 24.42 -16.35 -3.26
N GLY A 130 25.07 -17.17 -4.09
CA GLY A 130 26.39 -16.87 -4.68
C GLY A 130 26.35 -16.24 -6.08
N ARG A 131 25.17 -15.92 -6.61
CA ARG A 131 25.04 -15.27 -7.92
C ARG A 131 24.92 -13.76 -7.77
N PRO A 132 25.43 -12.95 -8.72
CA PRO A 132 25.20 -11.50 -8.73
C PRO A 132 23.71 -11.15 -8.81
N VAL A 133 23.29 -10.14 -8.04
CA VAL A 133 21.86 -9.76 -7.91
C VAL A 133 21.27 -9.30 -9.25
N LYS A 134 22.06 -8.75 -10.16
CA LYS A 134 21.61 -8.43 -11.52
C LYS A 134 21.04 -9.63 -12.30
N THR A 135 21.37 -10.86 -11.89
CA THR A 135 20.86 -12.11 -12.49
C THR A 135 19.58 -12.61 -11.82
N TYR A 136 19.10 -11.94 -10.76
CA TYR A 136 17.90 -12.31 -10.05
C TYR A 136 16.65 -11.90 -10.83
N SER A 137 15.57 -12.67 -10.68
CA SER A 137 14.25 -12.24 -11.12
C SER A 137 13.75 -11.08 -10.25
N GLY A 138 12.76 -10.31 -10.71
CA GLY A 138 12.18 -9.23 -9.92
C GLY A 138 11.68 -9.70 -8.54
N GLY A 139 11.02 -10.87 -8.48
CA GLY A 139 10.60 -11.45 -7.20
C GLY A 139 11.76 -11.84 -6.28
N MET A 140 12.85 -12.39 -6.83
CA MET A 140 14.05 -12.71 -6.04
C MET A 140 14.71 -11.44 -5.51
N ARG A 141 14.79 -10.37 -6.30
CA ARG A 141 15.31 -9.07 -5.83
C ARG A 141 14.46 -8.54 -4.69
N ARG A 142 13.12 -8.59 -4.83
CA ARG A 142 12.22 -8.12 -3.78
C ARG A 142 12.36 -8.91 -2.49
N ARG A 143 12.49 -10.25 -2.56
CA ARG A 143 12.77 -11.07 -1.38
C ARG A 143 14.13 -10.72 -0.76
N LEU A 144 15.15 -10.42 -1.56
CA LEU A 144 16.45 -10.00 -1.05
C LEU A 144 16.39 -8.61 -0.40
N ASP A 145 15.63 -7.65 -0.94
CA ASP A 145 15.41 -6.33 -0.32
C ASP A 145 14.74 -6.47 1.06
N LEU A 146 13.72 -7.33 1.17
CA LEU A 146 13.10 -7.65 2.45
C LEU A 146 14.11 -8.31 3.41
N ALA A 147 14.90 -9.27 2.93
CA ALA A 147 15.96 -9.89 3.72
C ALA A 147 16.98 -8.86 4.22
N ALA A 148 17.34 -7.89 3.37
CA ALA A 148 18.25 -6.79 3.70
C ALA A 148 17.74 -5.94 4.87
N SER A 149 16.46 -5.62 4.88
CA SER A 149 15.83 -4.83 5.96
C SER A 149 15.81 -5.58 7.31
N LEU A 150 15.91 -6.91 7.28
CA LEU A 150 15.86 -7.78 8.45
C LEU A 150 17.23 -8.16 9.03
N VAL A 151 18.34 -7.75 8.41
CA VAL A 151 19.68 -8.10 8.86
C VAL A 151 19.93 -7.69 10.31
N GLY A 152 19.47 -6.48 10.68
CA GLY A 152 19.62 -5.89 12.01
C GLY A 152 18.72 -6.48 13.08
N ARG A 153 17.80 -7.39 12.76
CA ARG A 153 16.71 -7.87 13.64
C ARG A 153 15.88 -6.71 14.19
N PRO A 154 15.25 -5.91 13.31
CA PRO A 154 14.50 -4.74 13.73
C PRO A 154 13.23 -5.12 14.49
N ASP A 155 12.83 -4.25 15.43
CA ASP A 155 11.53 -4.34 16.11
C ASP A 155 10.39 -3.78 15.24
N VAL A 156 10.74 -2.85 14.32
CA VAL A 156 9.79 -2.19 13.41
C VAL A 156 10.33 -2.22 11.97
N ILE A 157 9.47 -2.56 11.02
CA ILE A 157 9.79 -2.53 9.59
C ILE A 157 8.87 -1.54 8.87
N TYR A 158 9.47 -0.69 8.04
CA TYR A 158 8.76 0.19 7.13
C TYR A 158 8.83 -0.36 5.72
N LEU A 159 7.67 -0.65 5.15
CA LEU A 159 7.48 -1.15 3.79
C LEU A 159 6.83 -0.06 2.94
N ASP A 160 7.62 0.65 2.13
CA ASP A 160 7.09 1.71 1.28
C ASP A 160 6.71 1.15 -0.09
N GLU A 161 5.40 0.94 -0.30
CA GLU A 161 4.78 0.36 -1.49
C GLU A 161 5.40 -0.98 -1.92
N PRO A 162 5.41 -2.02 -1.05
CA PRO A 162 6.20 -3.24 -1.26
C PRO A 162 5.77 -4.08 -2.45
N THR A 163 4.55 -3.94 -2.95
CA THR A 163 4.00 -4.77 -4.04
C THR A 163 3.82 -4.02 -5.35
N THR A 164 4.25 -2.74 -5.42
CA THR A 164 4.13 -1.95 -6.64
C THR A 164 4.90 -2.62 -7.80
N GLY A 165 4.20 -2.81 -8.93
CA GLY A 165 4.76 -3.43 -10.14
C GLY A 165 4.84 -4.97 -10.09
N LEU A 166 4.34 -5.61 -9.04
CA LEU A 166 4.24 -7.07 -8.97
C LEU A 166 2.92 -7.58 -9.55
N ASP A 167 2.97 -8.77 -10.13
CA ASP A 167 1.78 -9.53 -10.49
C ASP A 167 1.05 -10.08 -9.25
N PRO A 168 -0.24 -10.48 -9.35
CA PRO A 168 -1.02 -10.94 -8.21
C PRO A 168 -0.38 -12.09 -7.42
N VAL A 169 0.24 -13.06 -8.09
CA VAL A 169 0.86 -14.21 -7.43
C VAL A 169 2.04 -13.75 -6.57
N ARG A 170 2.87 -12.86 -7.10
CA ARG A 170 4.02 -12.32 -6.35
C ARG A 170 3.61 -11.39 -5.21
N ARG A 171 2.44 -10.72 -5.30
CA ARG A 171 1.88 -9.96 -4.17
C ARG A 171 1.57 -10.88 -3.00
N GLU A 172 0.90 -12.01 -3.25
CA GLU A 172 0.60 -13.00 -2.21
C GLU A 172 1.87 -13.54 -1.53
N ASP A 173 2.96 -13.78 -2.27
CA ASP A 173 4.25 -14.17 -1.70
C ASP A 173 4.74 -13.11 -0.69
N VAL A 174 4.69 -11.80 -1.05
CA VAL A 174 5.09 -10.70 -0.17
C VAL A 174 4.16 -10.62 1.04
N TRP A 175 2.86 -10.78 0.85
CA TRP A 175 1.88 -10.78 1.95
C TRP A 175 2.12 -11.93 2.94
N GLY A 176 2.47 -13.11 2.43
CA GLY A 176 2.87 -14.25 3.27
C GLY A 176 4.08 -13.93 4.14
N ILE A 177 5.09 -13.25 3.59
CA ILE A 177 6.27 -12.81 4.32
C ILE A 177 5.88 -11.80 5.42
N VAL A 178 5.05 -10.79 5.10
CA VAL A 178 4.60 -9.79 6.08
C VAL A 178 3.86 -10.45 7.24
N ARG A 179 2.93 -11.37 6.96
CA ARG A 179 2.22 -12.13 8.00
C ARG A 179 3.17 -12.93 8.89
N SER A 180 4.19 -13.56 8.30
CA SER A 180 5.19 -14.32 9.06
C SER A 180 6.00 -13.41 10.00
N LEU A 181 6.44 -12.24 9.53
CA LEU A 181 7.17 -11.26 10.33
C LEU A 181 6.37 -10.76 11.52
N VAL A 182 5.09 -10.48 11.32
CA VAL A 182 4.18 -10.08 12.40
C VAL A 182 3.95 -11.24 13.38
N GLY A 183 3.82 -12.47 12.87
CA GLY A 183 3.78 -13.68 13.70
C GLY A 183 5.02 -13.87 14.57
N ASP A 184 6.19 -13.40 14.10
CA ASP A 184 7.44 -13.38 14.87
C ASP A 184 7.56 -12.16 15.81
N GLY A 185 6.51 -11.31 15.91
CA GLY A 185 6.44 -10.17 16.81
C GLY A 185 6.97 -8.85 16.26
N VAL A 186 7.36 -8.79 14.97
CA VAL A 186 7.81 -7.56 14.32
C VAL A 186 6.62 -6.66 14.03
N THR A 187 6.74 -5.36 14.29
CA THR A 187 5.73 -4.36 13.93
C THR A 187 5.97 -3.89 12.51
N VAL A 188 4.92 -3.74 11.71
CA VAL A 188 5.02 -3.31 10.32
C VAL A 188 4.25 -2.02 10.08
N LEU A 189 4.88 -1.03 9.47
CA LEU A 189 4.19 0.07 8.80
C LEU A 189 4.26 -0.19 7.30
N LEU A 190 3.10 -0.34 6.69
CA LEU A 190 2.94 -0.61 5.28
C LEU A 190 2.31 0.59 4.60
N THR A 191 3.00 1.24 3.65
CA THR A 191 2.34 2.20 2.79
C THR A 191 1.87 1.53 1.51
N THR A 192 0.69 1.87 1.06
CA THR A 192 0.14 1.33 -0.19
C THR A 192 -0.88 2.27 -0.82
N GLN A 193 -1.08 2.11 -2.11
CA GLN A 193 -2.21 2.66 -2.85
C GLN A 193 -3.24 1.56 -3.22
N TYR A 194 -2.92 0.30 -2.92
CA TYR A 194 -3.76 -0.86 -3.21
C TYR A 194 -4.61 -1.20 -1.99
N LEU A 195 -5.91 -1.06 -2.16
CA LEU A 195 -6.89 -1.29 -1.09
C LEU A 195 -6.93 -2.76 -0.66
N GLU A 196 -6.78 -3.69 -1.62
CA GLU A 196 -6.69 -5.12 -1.34
C GLU A 196 -5.51 -5.47 -0.40
N GLU A 197 -4.37 -4.80 -0.56
CA GLU A 197 -3.19 -5.02 0.29
C GLU A 197 -3.44 -4.55 1.71
N ALA A 198 -4.04 -3.36 1.86
CA ALA A 198 -4.40 -2.84 3.17
C ALA A 198 -5.43 -3.74 3.87
N ASP A 199 -6.45 -4.21 3.13
CA ASP A 199 -7.49 -5.11 3.64
C ASP A 199 -6.94 -6.47 4.08
N ALA A 200 -5.99 -7.02 3.32
CA ALA A 200 -5.42 -8.34 3.55
C ALA A 200 -4.41 -8.39 4.71
N LEU A 201 -3.75 -7.26 5.02
CA LEU A 201 -2.60 -7.24 5.92
C LEU A 201 -2.77 -6.37 7.15
N ALA A 202 -3.51 -5.25 7.05
CA ALA A 202 -3.49 -4.26 8.12
C ALA A 202 -4.43 -4.62 9.29
N ASP A 203 -3.94 -4.48 10.51
CA ASP A 203 -4.77 -4.50 11.72
C ASP A 203 -5.52 -3.18 11.90
N GLU A 204 -4.83 -2.06 11.60
CA GLU A 204 -5.39 -0.71 11.57
C GLU A 204 -4.93 0.01 10.29
N ILE A 205 -5.79 0.86 9.75
CA ILE A 205 -5.52 1.64 8.53
C ILE A 205 -5.66 3.13 8.86
N SER A 206 -4.67 3.92 8.42
CA SER A 206 -4.77 5.37 8.34
C SER A 206 -4.86 5.79 6.88
N VAL A 207 -5.98 6.38 6.48
CA VAL A 207 -6.16 6.92 5.14
C VAL A 207 -5.62 8.34 5.10
N ILE A 208 -4.63 8.59 4.23
CA ILE A 208 -4.01 9.91 4.08
C ILE A 208 -4.40 10.49 2.72
N ASP A 209 -4.87 11.73 2.75
CA ASP A 209 -5.09 12.54 1.57
C ASP A 209 -4.60 13.97 1.80
N HIS A 210 -3.93 14.57 0.79
CA HIS A 210 -3.36 15.92 0.85
C HIS A 210 -2.60 16.23 2.16
N GLY A 211 -1.80 15.26 2.64
CA GLY A 211 -0.99 15.40 3.85
C GLY A 211 -1.78 15.36 5.16
N ARG A 212 -3.02 14.90 5.17
CA ARG A 212 -3.87 14.78 6.36
C ARG A 212 -4.40 13.37 6.51
N VAL A 213 -4.55 12.89 7.73
CA VAL A 213 -5.30 11.67 8.02
C VAL A 213 -6.79 12.01 7.95
N ILE A 214 -7.49 11.44 6.97
CA ILE A 214 -8.94 11.67 6.75
C ILE A 214 -9.81 10.56 7.37
N ALA A 215 -9.23 9.39 7.62
CA ALA A 215 -9.88 8.30 8.36
C ALA A 215 -8.84 7.42 9.03
N HIS A 216 -9.22 6.82 10.16
CA HIS A 216 -8.43 5.84 10.89
C HIS A 216 -9.34 4.81 11.55
N GLY A 217 -8.93 3.54 11.59
CA GLY A 217 -9.64 2.43 12.22
C GLY A 217 -9.21 1.08 11.66
N THR A 218 -9.81 0.03 12.17
CA THR A 218 -9.66 -1.31 11.58
C THR A 218 -10.32 -1.36 10.19
N PRO A 219 -9.93 -2.29 9.29
CA PRO A 219 -10.61 -2.46 8.01
C PRO A 219 -12.13 -2.61 8.16
N ALA A 220 -12.59 -3.36 9.16
CA ALA A 220 -14.01 -3.56 9.43
C ALA A 220 -14.73 -2.26 9.85
N GLU A 221 -14.13 -1.47 10.74
CA GLU A 221 -14.69 -0.18 11.17
C GLU A 221 -14.77 0.82 10.02
N LEU A 222 -13.74 0.86 9.17
CA LEU A 222 -13.73 1.75 8.01
C LEU A 222 -14.83 1.38 7.01
N LYS A 223 -15.00 0.08 6.71
CA LYS A 223 -16.07 -0.42 5.85
C LYS A 223 -17.46 -0.09 6.41
N GLN A 224 -17.64 -0.20 7.72
CA GLN A 224 -18.93 0.15 8.37
C GLN A 224 -19.27 1.65 8.28
N ARG A 225 -18.27 2.55 8.20
CA ARG A 225 -18.52 4.01 8.10
C ARG A 225 -19.15 4.43 6.77
N VAL A 226 -18.93 3.65 5.71
CA VAL A 226 -19.38 3.98 4.35
C VAL A 226 -20.84 3.56 4.09
N GLY A 227 -21.40 2.78 4.99
CA GLY A 227 -22.80 2.38 4.89
C GLY A 227 -23.00 0.87 4.74
N GLY A 228 -24.24 0.50 4.43
CA GLY A 228 -24.71 -0.87 4.32
C GLY A 228 -24.14 -1.63 3.10
N ARG A 229 -24.76 -2.79 2.86
CA ARG A 229 -24.46 -3.61 1.69
C ARG A 229 -24.75 -2.85 0.38
N HIS A 230 -24.06 -3.22 -0.68
CA HIS A 230 -24.29 -2.72 -2.03
C HIS A 230 -24.93 -3.80 -2.90
N LEU A 231 -25.87 -3.40 -3.76
CA LEU A 231 -26.43 -4.25 -4.80
C LEU A 231 -25.77 -3.90 -6.12
N ASP A 232 -25.01 -4.84 -6.65
CA ASP A 232 -24.38 -4.76 -7.97
C ASP A 232 -25.26 -5.47 -9.00
N LEU A 233 -25.53 -4.79 -10.12
CA LEU A 233 -26.33 -5.29 -11.23
C LEU A 233 -25.56 -5.14 -12.53
N ARG A 234 -25.49 -6.21 -13.31
CA ARG A 234 -25.05 -6.19 -14.69
C ARG A 234 -26.13 -6.79 -15.59
N PRO A 235 -26.79 -6.00 -16.46
CA PRO A 235 -27.76 -6.55 -17.40
C PRO A 235 -27.07 -7.43 -18.45
N LEU A 236 -27.76 -8.47 -18.94
CA LEU A 236 -27.25 -9.34 -19.99
C LEU A 236 -27.06 -8.57 -21.31
N ASP A 237 -27.99 -7.69 -21.63
CA ASP A 237 -27.91 -6.78 -22.77
C ASP A 237 -27.40 -5.39 -22.32
N PRO A 238 -26.22 -4.95 -22.77
CA PRO A 238 -25.67 -3.64 -22.41
C PRO A 238 -26.57 -2.46 -22.82
N ALA A 239 -27.42 -2.63 -23.84
CA ALA A 239 -28.36 -1.59 -24.25
C ALA A 239 -29.43 -1.28 -23.20
N ARG A 240 -29.72 -2.24 -22.31
CA ARG A 240 -30.67 -2.09 -21.21
C ARG A 240 -30.09 -1.47 -19.94
N LEU A 241 -28.85 -0.98 -19.98
CA LEU A 241 -28.17 -0.41 -18.80
C LEU A 241 -28.91 0.80 -18.22
N LEU A 242 -29.39 1.71 -19.08
CA LEU A 242 -30.12 2.90 -18.63
C LEU A 242 -31.48 2.56 -18.03
N ASP A 243 -32.21 1.60 -18.63
CA ASP A 243 -33.50 1.13 -18.10
C ASP A 243 -33.27 0.48 -16.72
N SER A 244 -32.21 -0.34 -16.60
CA SER A 244 -31.84 -0.97 -15.35
C SER A 244 -31.46 0.05 -14.28
N ALA A 245 -30.76 1.13 -14.65
CA ALA A 245 -30.42 2.22 -13.75
C ALA A 245 -31.66 2.92 -13.20
N GLY A 246 -32.67 3.16 -14.05
CA GLY A 246 -33.97 3.74 -13.62
C GLY A 246 -34.71 2.85 -12.63
N ILE A 247 -34.68 1.53 -12.83
CA ILE A 247 -35.31 0.56 -11.92
C ILE A 247 -34.58 0.55 -10.58
N LEU A 248 -33.22 0.47 -10.58
CA LEU A 248 -32.45 0.49 -9.35
C LEU A 248 -32.64 1.80 -8.58
N ALA A 249 -32.62 2.95 -9.28
CA ALA A 249 -32.89 4.25 -8.67
C ALA A 249 -34.25 4.30 -7.96
N ALA A 250 -35.26 3.75 -8.59
CA ALA A 250 -36.60 3.69 -8.01
C ALA A 250 -36.75 2.71 -6.82
N VAL A 251 -35.89 1.71 -6.73
CA VAL A 251 -35.83 0.77 -5.59
C VAL A 251 -35.00 1.33 -4.46
N ALA A 252 -33.84 1.89 -4.76
CA ALA A 252 -32.87 2.37 -3.76
C ALA A 252 -33.12 3.81 -3.29
N GLY A 253 -34.00 4.56 -3.99
CA GLY A 253 -34.20 5.98 -3.68
C GLY A 253 -33.03 6.90 -4.01
N THR A 254 -31.94 6.35 -4.60
CA THR A 254 -30.73 7.07 -4.98
C THR A 254 -30.29 6.67 -6.38
N GLN A 255 -29.51 7.52 -7.04
CA GLN A 255 -29.01 7.23 -8.37
C GLN A 255 -27.93 6.14 -8.30
N PRO A 256 -27.97 5.13 -9.19
CA PRO A 256 -26.91 4.12 -9.27
C PRO A 256 -25.59 4.73 -9.73
N GLU A 257 -24.51 4.26 -9.12
CA GLU A 257 -23.17 4.50 -9.59
C GLU A 257 -22.75 3.43 -10.59
N SER A 258 -21.77 3.74 -11.45
CA SER A 258 -21.22 2.78 -12.41
C SER A 258 -19.70 2.70 -12.23
N PRO A 259 -19.22 2.02 -11.19
CA PRO A 259 -17.78 1.92 -10.89
C PRO A 259 -17.03 1.16 -11.96
N THR A 260 -17.70 0.24 -12.63
CA THR A 260 -17.14 -0.55 -13.73
C THR A 260 -18.07 -0.47 -14.95
N ARG A 261 -17.48 -0.43 -16.15
CA ARG A 261 -18.25 -0.33 -17.40
C ARG A 261 -19.29 -1.47 -17.50
N GLY A 262 -20.56 -1.10 -17.52
CA GLY A 262 -21.68 -2.01 -17.66
C GLY A 262 -22.22 -2.62 -16.35
N THR A 263 -21.68 -2.20 -15.20
CA THR A 263 -22.21 -2.57 -13.87
C THR A 263 -22.83 -1.34 -13.21
N LEU A 264 -23.94 -1.53 -12.54
CA LEU A 264 -24.65 -0.53 -11.73
C LEU A 264 -24.58 -0.95 -10.27
N THR A 265 -24.28 -0.02 -9.37
CA THR A 265 -24.14 -0.25 -7.94
C THR A 265 -25.07 0.72 -7.18
N VAL A 266 -25.83 0.21 -6.23
CA VAL A 266 -26.64 1.02 -5.32
C VAL A 266 -26.46 0.55 -3.87
N PRO A 267 -26.50 1.45 -2.88
CA PRO A 267 -26.51 1.06 -1.48
C PRO A 267 -27.84 0.36 -1.14
N VAL A 268 -27.77 -0.61 -0.24
CA VAL A 268 -28.90 -1.42 0.22
C VAL A 268 -29.11 -1.22 1.71
N GLU A 269 -30.27 -0.69 2.10
CA GLU A 269 -30.64 -0.46 3.50
C GLU A 269 -31.25 -1.71 4.15
N ASP A 270 -32.01 -2.51 3.35
CA ASP A 270 -32.68 -3.72 3.84
C ASP A 270 -32.66 -4.86 2.81
N ASP A 271 -32.94 -6.10 3.27
CA ASP A 271 -32.98 -7.29 2.42
C ASP A 271 -34.14 -7.32 1.43
N GLY A 272 -35.20 -6.51 1.66
CA GLY A 272 -36.35 -6.39 0.77
C GLY A 272 -36.01 -5.71 -0.54
N MET A 273 -34.99 -4.86 -0.58
CA MET A 273 -34.54 -4.13 -1.78
C MET A 273 -34.07 -5.09 -2.87
N LEU A 274 -33.31 -6.14 -2.53
CA LEU A 274 -32.88 -7.17 -3.50
C LEU A 274 -34.09 -7.84 -4.14
N THR A 275 -35.09 -8.23 -3.34
CA THR A 275 -36.32 -8.86 -3.84
C THR A 275 -37.14 -7.90 -4.72
N ALA A 276 -37.20 -6.63 -4.35
CA ALA A 276 -37.89 -5.60 -5.14
C ALA A 276 -37.17 -5.35 -6.48
N ALA A 277 -35.84 -5.30 -6.49
CA ALA A 277 -35.04 -5.14 -7.70
C ALA A 277 -35.28 -6.30 -8.67
N VAL A 278 -35.15 -7.55 -8.19
CA VAL A 278 -35.38 -8.77 -9.00
C VAL A 278 -36.78 -8.72 -9.64
N ARG A 279 -37.82 -8.44 -8.86
CA ARG A 279 -39.20 -8.39 -9.37
C ARG A 279 -39.38 -7.34 -10.47
N ARG A 280 -38.92 -6.11 -10.25
CA ARG A 280 -39.05 -5.02 -11.23
C ARG A 280 -38.26 -5.25 -12.50
N LEU A 281 -37.07 -5.88 -12.40
CA LEU A 281 -36.27 -6.26 -13.58
C LEU A 281 -37.00 -7.33 -14.40
N ASP A 282 -37.61 -8.33 -13.75
CA ASP A 282 -38.42 -9.37 -14.40
C ASP A 282 -39.63 -8.79 -15.07
N GLU A 283 -40.40 -7.93 -14.38
CA GLU A 283 -41.59 -7.21 -14.93
C GLU A 283 -41.21 -6.35 -16.16
N ALA A 284 -40.00 -5.79 -16.19
CA ALA A 284 -39.47 -5.02 -17.33
C ALA A 284 -38.86 -5.89 -18.44
N GLY A 285 -38.85 -7.21 -18.27
CA GLY A 285 -38.23 -8.15 -19.21
C GLY A 285 -36.71 -7.96 -19.39
N ILE A 286 -36.04 -7.50 -18.33
CA ILE A 286 -34.58 -7.29 -18.34
C ILE A 286 -33.89 -8.53 -17.81
N ALA A 287 -33.24 -9.27 -18.72
CA ALA A 287 -32.39 -10.38 -18.33
C ALA A 287 -31.10 -9.89 -17.68
N VAL A 288 -30.71 -10.52 -16.57
CA VAL A 288 -29.58 -10.13 -15.73
C VAL A 288 -28.46 -11.13 -15.92
N ALA A 289 -27.26 -10.64 -16.24
CA ALA A 289 -26.04 -11.45 -16.29
C ALA A 289 -25.47 -11.70 -14.91
N GLU A 290 -25.57 -10.68 -14.01
CA GLU A 290 -25.07 -10.75 -12.65
C GLU A 290 -25.91 -9.84 -11.75
N LEU A 291 -26.29 -10.36 -10.59
CA LEU A 291 -26.93 -9.61 -9.52
C LEU A 291 -26.35 -10.13 -8.20
N SER A 292 -25.62 -9.28 -7.50
CA SER A 292 -24.95 -9.68 -6.27
C SER A 292 -25.13 -8.64 -5.18
N LEU A 293 -25.25 -9.14 -3.95
CA LEU A 293 -25.24 -8.31 -2.75
C LEU A 293 -23.84 -8.41 -2.14
N ARG A 294 -23.09 -7.31 -2.15
CA ARG A 294 -21.77 -7.28 -1.55
C ARG A 294 -21.72 -6.41 -0.29
N LEU A 295 -20.84 -6.77 0.61
CA LEU A 295 -20.45 -5.89 1.71
C LEU A 295 -19.58 -4.75 1.18
N PRO A 296 -19.58 -3.58 1.83
CA PRO A 296 -18.66 -2.50 1.49
C PRO A 296 -17.22 -3.00 1.52
N ASP A 297 -16.46 -2.60 0.54
CA ASP A 297 -15.01 -2.80 0.51
C ASP A 297 -14.27 -1.49 0.83
N LEU A 298 -12.94 -1.54 0.84
CA LEU A 298 -12.14 -0.34 1.08
C LEU A 298 -12.16 0.62 -0.11
N ASP A 299 -12.53 0.16 -1.32
CA ASP A 299 -12.73 1.01 -2.50
C ASP A 299 -13.89 1.97 -2.26
N ASP A 300 -15.00 1.46 -1.72
CA ASP A 300 -16.15 2.28 -1.34
C ASP A 300 -15.79 3.31 -0.26
N VAL A 301 -14.98 2.90 0.73
CA VAL A 301 -14.46 3.80 1.77
C VAL A 301 -13.65 4.93 1.15
N PHE A 302 -12.71 4.58 0.29
CA PHE A 302 -11.81 5.54 -0.32
C PHE A 302 -12.58 6.53 -1.21
N PHE A 303 -13.48 6.02 -2.06
CA PHE A 303 -14.33 6.84 -2.93
C PHE A 303 -15.18 7.83 -2.11
N THR A 304 -15.83 7.35 -1.06
CA THR A 304 -16.69 8.19 -0.21
C THR A 304 -15.90 9.28 0.51
N LEU A 305 -14.69 8.99 0.97
CA LEU A 305 -13.87 9.93 1.74
C LEU A 305 -13.11 10.93 0.88
N THR A 306 -12.71 10.56 -0.34
CA THR A 306 -11.87 11.40 -1.20
C THR A 306 -12.61 12.00 -2.39
N GLY A 307 -13.78 11.49 -2.74
CA GLY A 307 -14.51 11.85 -3.96
C GLY A 307 -13.81 11.40 -5.25
N HIS A 308 -12.77 10.58 -5.15
CA HIS A 308 -12.01 10.05 -6.29
C HIS A 308 -12.09 8.52 -6.29
N GLY A 309 -12.46 7.90 -7.41
CA GLY A 309 -12.39 6.45 -7.57
C GLY A 309 -10.94 5.96 -7.43
N ALA A 310 -10.75 4.77 -6.84
CA ALA A 310 -9.46 4.11 -6.81
C ALA A 310 -8.91 3.99 -8.23
N ALA A 311 -7.61 4.24 -8.41
CA ALA A 311 -6.97 4.06 -9.71
C ALA A 311 -7.09 2.59 -10.12
N ALA A 312 -7.81 2.31 -11.21
CA ALA A 312 -7.90 0.96 -11.76
C ALA A 312 -6.47 0.40 -11.97
N PRO A 313 -6.23 -0.88 -11.68
CA PRO A 313 -4.93 -1.50 -11.95
C PRO A 313 -4.63 -1.32 -13.44
N ALA A 314 -3.44 -0.83 -13.76
CA ALA A 314 -2.99 -0.60 -15.13
C ALA A 314 -3.08 -1.92 -15.89
N GLY A 315 -4.15 -2.08 -16.67
CA GLY A 315 -4.34 -3.21 -17.56
C GLY A 315 -3.20 -3.27 -18.56
N THR A 316 -2.60 -4.42 -18.70
CA THR A 316 -1.68 -4.79 -19.79
C THR A 316 -2.41 -4.64 -21.11
N GLY A 317 -2.28 -3.50 -21.77
CA GLY A 317 -2.95 -3.17 -23.02
C GLY A 317 -2.11 -2.25 -23.90
N GLY A 318 -1.46 -2.83 -24.92
CA GLY A 318 -1.23 -2.16 -26.19
C GLY A 318 0.06 -1.35 -26.33
N ALA A 319 1.07 -2.01 -26.86
CA ALA A 319 2.14 -1.34 -27.61
C ALA A 319 1.55 -0.45 -28.73
N GLY A 320 1.77 0.85 -28.64
CA GLY A 320 1.44 1.78 -29.73
C GLY A 320 1.18 3.18 -29.22
N GLU A 321 2.24 3.93 -28.94
CA GLU A 321 2.34 5.39 -28.97
C GLU A 321 3.57 5.91 -28.21
N ALA A 322 4.73 5.32 -28.49
CA ALA A 322 6.01 5.79 -27.95
C ALA A 322 6.85 6.45 -29.06
N ARG A 323 6.35 7.51 -29.71
CA ARG A 323 7.14 8.20 -30.74
C ARG A 323 7.11 9.73 -30.73
N THR A 324 6.46 10.39 -29.77
CA THR A 324 6.37 11.87 -29.76
C THR A 324 6.91 12.57 -28.54
N ALA A 325 7.37 11.85 -27.50
CA ALA A 325 7.86 12.47 -26.26
C ALA A 325 9.40 12.56 -26.14
N ARG A 326 10.15 12.15 -27.16
CA ARG A 326 11.64 12.12 -27.09
C ARG A 326 12.34 13.37 -27.57
N THR A 327 11.59 14.37 -28.09
CA THR A 327 12.18 15.59 -28.67
C THR A 327 12.17 16.80 -27.75
N ALA A 328 11.50 16.75 -26.60
CA ALA A 328 11.39 17.89 -25.69
C ALA A 328 12.38 17.83 -24.49
N GLN A 329 13.04 16.71 -24.25
CA GLN A 329 13.91 16.55 -23.06
C GLN A 329 15.40 16.78 -23.33
N THR A 330 15.81 16.91 -24.62
CA THR A 330 17.21 17.16 -24.98
C THR A 330 17.56 18.67 -25.03
N ALA A 331 16.58 19.57 -25.00
CA ALA A 331 16.79 21.01 -25.08
C ALA A 331 17.02 21.69 -23.70
N GLN A 332 16.77 21.04 -22.58
CA GLN A 332 16.92 21.62 -21.23
C GLN A 332 18.23 21.28 -20.52
N THR A 333 19.06 20.41 -21.08
CA THR A 333 20.32 20.00 -20.45
C THR A 333 21.56 20.75 -20.95
N GLU A 334 21.43 21.54 -22.00
CA GLU A 334 22.56 22.33 -22.57
C GLU A 334 22.67 23.78 -22.06
N GLU A 335 21.71 24.27 -21.28
CA GLU A 335 21.71 25.65 -20.76
C GLU A 335 22.18 25.80 -19.31
N ALA A 336 22.56 24.70 -18.65
CA ALA A 336 23.05 24.69 -17.25
C ALA A 336 24.59 24.54 -17.11
N VAL A 337 25.34 24.60 -18.19
CA VAL A 337 26.84 24.57 -18.19
C VAL A 337 27.38 25.69 -19.04
N ARG A 338 27.02 26.94 -18.70
CA ARG A 338 27.80 28.15 -19.06
C ARG A 338 27.71 29.15 -17.93
#